data_04026aa85d8fd081cce9273cc1e01b44
#
_entry.id   04026aa85d8fd081cce9273cc1e01b44
#
_cell.length_a   1.000
_cell.length_b   1.000
_cell.length_c   1.000
_cell.angle_alpha   90.00
_cell.angle_beta   90.00
_cell.angle_gamma   90.00
#
_symmetry.space_group_name_H-M   'P 1'
#
loop_
_entity.id
_entity.type
_entity.pdbx_description
1 polymer ?
#
loop_
_entity_poly.entity_id
_entity_poly.type
_entity_poly.pdbx_seq_one_letter_code
_entity_poly.pdbx_strand_id
1 'polypeptide(L)'
;MLKVIYYLGLFTFLVFNSLVCSSWAAQFTDGLVVYLPFDEGTGQKTKDASGNKHDGILEGPFKWDKGKFGQSLRFTSGKGTWVKVEDTKMLNVDVFTFMAWVNVEDWNGIKQIVGKSVHGGCGGRDQYGLFSEGGNMKLRLETEKGRHDVTAEIPETKKWVHLTCSNDGKEAKIFYDGKEVAKGNTPGKLKVSDDPWAIGQDCERLNYVPTGLIDEVRLWNRVLEEKEISTYMKMGAKEALAVNAETKLSVVWANIRTRF
;
A
#
# COMPACT_ATOMS: atom_id res chain seq x y z
N MET A 1 2.43 -46.32 -27.03
CA MET A 1 1.37 -45.30 -26.90
C MET A 1 1.27 -44.64 -25.50
N LEU A 2 1.53 -45.33 -24.40
CA LEU A 2 1.39 -44.73 -23.05
C LEU A 2 2.42 -43.63 -22.71
N LYS A 3 3.65 -43.67 -23.21
CA LYS A 3 4.71 -42.70 -22.93
C LYS A 3 4.47 -41.30 -23.52
N VAL A 4 3.77 -41.20 -24.66
CA VAL A 4 3.47 -39.92 -25.31
C VAL A 4 2.39 -39.13 -24.58
N ILE A 5 1.45 -39.80 -23.94
CA ILE A 5 0.36 -39.17 -23.20
C ILE A 5 0.89 -38.50 -21.91
N TYR A 6 1.91 -39.07 -21.24
CA TYR A 6 2.51 -38.48 -20.04
C TYR A 6 3.27 -37.16 -20.37
N TYR A 7 3.94 -37.06 -21.50
CA TYR A 7 4.64 -35.85 -21.89
C TYR A 7 3.68 -34.70 -22.30
N LEU A 8 2.56 -35.00 -22.93
CA LEU A 8 1.55 -33.99 -23.23
C LEU A 8 0.85 -33.48 -21.95
N GLY A 9 0.56 -34.34 -21.00
CA GLY A 9 -0.05 -33.94 -19.73
C GLY A 9 0.83 -33.03 -18.86
N LEU A 10 2.16 -33.33 -18.83
CA LEU A 10 3.12 -32.49 -18.11
C LEU A 10 3.32 -31.12 -18.78
N PHE A 11 3.35 -31.10 -20.11
CA PHE A 11 3.54 -29.87 -20.87
C PHE A 11 2.31 -28.93 -20.75
N THR A 12 1.10 -29.49 -20.80
CA THR A 12 -0.13 -28.72 -20.65
C THR A 12 -0.29 -28.18 -19.20
N PHE A 13 0.14 -28.93 -18.17
CA PHE A 13 0.09 -28.47 -16.80
C PHE A 13 1.10 -27.34 -16.50
N LEU A 14 2.31 -27.42 -17.06
CA LEU A 14 3.33 -26.36 -16.94
C LEU A 14 2.92 -25.09 -17.70
N VAL A 15 2.35 -25.21 -18.90
CA VAL A 15 1.87 -24.05 -19.69
C VAL A 15 0.67 -23.40 -19.03
N PHE A 16 -0.26 -24.19 -18.45
CA PHE A 16 -1.43 -23.65 -17.78
C PHE A 16 -1.05 -22.89 -16.49
N ASN A 17 -0.11 -23.41 -15.69
CA ASN A 17 0.38 -22.71 -14.50
C ASN A 17 1.14 -21.41 -14.85
N SER A 18 1.93 -21.39 -15.93
CA SER A 18 2.64 -20.18 -16.36
C SER A 18 1.70 -19.09 -16.90
N LEU A 19 0.62 -19.48 -17.60
CA LEU A 19 -0.40 -18.55 -18.09
C LEU A 19 -1.23 -17.92 -16.97
N VAL A 20 -1.58 -18.69 -15.95
CA VAL A 20 -2.31 -18.19 -14.78
C VAL A 20 -1.40 -17.25 -13.97
N CYS A 21 -0.15 -17.62 -13.71
CA CYS A 21 0.79 -16.78 -12.98
C CYS A 21 1.05 -15.44 -13.70
N SER A 22 1.21 -15.45 -15.04
CA SER A 22 1.43 -14.23 -15.81
C SER A 22 0.22 -13.26 -15.83
N SER A 23 -1.02 -13.77 -15.77
CA SER A 23 -2.20 -12.91 -15.72
C SER A 23 -2.33 -12.16 -14.37
N TRP A 24 -1.98 -12.81 -13.27
CA TRP A 24 -2.00 -12.21 -11.94
C TRP A 24 -0.94 -11.13 -11.76
N ALA A 25 0.22 -11.28 -12.38
CA ALA A 25 1.31 -10.32 -12.31
C ALA A 25 1.01 -9.01 -13.03
N ALA A 26 0.46 -9.11 -14.22
CA ALA A 26 0.03 -7.93 -14.97
C ALA A 26 -1.03 -7.16 -14.16
N GLN A 27 -1.88 -7.86 -13.42
CA GLN A 27 -2.92 -7.27 -12.59
C GLN A 27 -2.37 -6.61 -11.33
N PHE A 28 -1.31 -7.16 -10.69
CA PHE A 28 -0.71 -6.56 -9.48
C PHE A 28 -0.11 -5.18 -9.76
N THR A 29 0.61 -5.01 -10.87
CA THR A 29 1.26 -3.73 -11.23
C THR A 29 0.32 -2.74 -11.92
N ASP A 30 -0.88 -3.16 -12.31
CA ASP A 30 -1.85 -2.28 -12.96
C ASP A 30 -2.35 -1.22 -11.97
N GLY A 31 -2.05 0.04 -12.29
CA GLY A 31 -2.37 1.18 -11.44
C GLY A 31 -1.52 1.30 -10.18
N LEU A 32 -0.49 0.47 -9.96
CA LEU A 32 0.41 0.59 -8.81
C LEU A 32 1.24 1.87 -8.91
N VAL A 33 1.05 2.77 -7.96
CA VAL A 33 1.72 4.09 -7.89
C VAL A 33 2.98 4.02 -7.05
N VAL A 34 2.90 3.45 -5.86
CA VAL A 34 4.01 3.30 -4.90
C VAL A 34 4.00 1.91 -4.32
N TYR A 35 5.18 1.34 -4.12
CA TYR A 35 5.38 0.15 -3.33
C TYR A 35 6.68 0.24 -2.51
N LEU A 36 6.56 0.43 -1.22
CA LEU A 36 7.67 0.48 -0.26
C LEU A 36 7.65 -0.78 0.60
N PRO A 37 8.45 -1.80 0.29
CA PRO A 37 8.47 -3.07 1.03
C PRO A 37 9.20 -2.98 2.37
N PHE A 38 10.06 -1.97 2.58
CA PHE A 38 10.89 -1.81 3.78
C PHE A 38 11.84 -2.98 4.05
N ASP A 39 12.40 -3.55 2.98
CA ASP A 39 13.30 -4.72 3.04
C ASP A 39 14.80 -4.39 3.07
N GLU A 40 15.18 -3.10 3.07
CA GLU A 40 16.59 -2.68 2.95
C GLU A 40 17.44 -3.05 4.16
N GLY A 41 16.87 -3.09 5.36
CA GLY A 41 17.53 -3.44 6.61
C GLY A 41 18.60 -2.44 7.09
N THR A 42 18.94 -1.43 6.28
CA THR A 42 19.96 -0.38 6.60
C THR A 42 19.70 0.88 5.77
N GLY A 43 20.33 1.99 6.19
CA GLY A 43 20.29 3.25 5.43
C GLY A 43 19.10 4.14 5.78
N GLN A 44 19.01 5.28 5.07
CA GLN A 44 18.03 6.35 5.30
C GLN A 44 17.07 6.51 4.12
N LYS A 45 16.95 5.50 3.27
CA LYS A 45 16.04 5.50 2.12
C LYS A 45 15.42 4.13 1.95
N THR A 46 14.19 4.11 1.50
CA THR A 46 13.51 2.91 1.02
C THR A 46 13.21 3.05 -0.47
N LYS A 47 13.41 1.97 -1.19
CA LYS A 47 13.22 1.91 -2.63
C LYS A 47 11.76 1.69 -3.01
N ASP A 48 11.30 2.47 -3.98
CA ASP A 48 10.02 2.19 -4.63
C ASP A 48 10.11 1.00 -5.59
N ALA A 49 9.51 -0.09 -5.19
CA ALA A 49 9.46 -1.33 -5.97
C ALA A 49 8.39 -1.31 -7.07
N SER A 50 7.53 -0.28 -7.16
CA SER A 50 6.56 -0.11 -8.24
C SER A 50 7.24 0.18 -9.59
N GLY A 51 8.44 0.76 -9.56
CA GLY A 51 9.17 1.22 -10.73
C GLY A 51 8.93 2.69 -11.10
N ASN A 52 8.08 3.40 -10.37
CA ASN A 52 7.75 4.82 -10.61
C ASN A 52 8.73 5.80 -9.97
N LYS A 53 9.72 5.29 -9.21
CA LYS A 53 10.78 6.09 -8.56
C LYS A 53 10.27 7.01 -7.43
N HIS A 54 9.24 6.59 -6.72
CA HIS A 54 8.74 7.23 -5.51
C HIS A 54 9.48 6.72 -4.27
N ASP A 55 10.82 6.78 -4.30
CA ASP A 55 11.65 6.34 -3.18
C ASP A 55 11.28 7.13 -1.92
N GLY A 56 11.24 6.45 -0.77
CA GLY A 56 10.97 7.09 0.51
C GLY A 56 12.26 7.54 1.21
N ILE A 57 12.23 8.73 1.81
CA ILE A 57 13.28 9.26 2.67
C ILE A 57 12.87 9.02 4.11
N LEU A 58 13.73 8.40 4.90
CA LEU A 58 13.49 8.10 6.30
C LEU A 58 13.96 9.25 7.17
N GLU A 59 13.04 9.86 7.89
CA GLU A 59 13.28 11.00 8.77
C GLU A 59 13.17 10.57 10.24
N GLY A 60 14.03 11.10 11.11
CA GLY A 60 14.07 10.80 12.54
C GLY A 60 14.76 9.48 12.89
N PRO A 61 14.75 9.10 14.18
CA PRO A 61 15.41 7.89 14.67
C PRO A 61 14.52 6.66 14.44
N PHE A 62 14.76 5.93 13.39
CA PHE A 62 14.08 4.67 13.07
C PHE A 62 15.01 3.47 13.28
N LYS A 63 14.41 2.29 13.31
CA LYS A 63 15.10 1.00 13.33
C LYS A 63 14.49 0.06 12.32
N TRP A 64 15.33 -0.73 11.70
CA TRP A 64 14.92 -1.90 10.93
C TRP A 64 14.67 -3.05 11.90
N ASP A 65 13.61 -3.80 11.66
CA ASP A 65 13.19 -4.92 12.50
C ASP A 65 12.62 -6.03 11.62
N LYS A 66 12.37 -7.21 12.19
CA LYS A 66 11.72 -8.30 11.45
C LYS A 66 10.31 -7.91 11.04
N GLY A 67 10.01 -8.00 9.75
CA GLY A 67 8.74 -7.66 9.16
C GLY A 67 7.69 -8.77 9.16
N LYS A 68 6.54 -8.46 8.60
CA LYS A 68 5.55 -9.45 8.19
C LYS A 68 6.12 -10.31 7.07
N PHE A 69 6.80 -9.65 6.12
CA PHE A 69 7.68 -10.27 5.13
C PHE A 69 9.05 -9.62 5.28
N GLY A 70 10.13 -10.35 5.12
CA GLY A 70 11.49 -9.80 5.20
C GLY A 70 11.76 -8.91 6.42
N GLN A 71 12.09 -7.65 6.15
CA GLN A 71 12.31 -6.59 7.15
C GLN A 71 11.08 -5.67 7.25
N SER A 72 11.11 -4.75 8.19
CA SER A 72 10.11 -3.69 8.37
C SER A 72 10.73 -2.47 9.01
N LEU A 73 10.02 -1.36 9.03
CA LEU A 73 10.41 -0.16 9.77
C LEU A 73 9.69 -0.08 11.12
N ARG A 74 10.48 0.15 12.19
CA ARG A 74 9.97 0.49 13.51
C ARG A 74 9.82 2.00 13.66
N PHE A 75 8.61 2.42 13.92
CA PHE A 75 8.24 3.78 14.24
C PHE A 75 8.17 3.96 15.77
N THR A 76 8.46 5.17 16.25
CA THR A 76 8.44 5.49 17.68
C THR A 76 7.78 6.84 17.91
N SER A 77 6.67 6.83 18.63
CA SER A 77 5.91 8.03 18.98
C SER A 77 6.80 9.04 19.72
N GLY A 78 6.60 10.34 19.45
CA GLY A 78 7.37 11.42 20.07
C GLY A 78 8.79 11.59 19.56
N LYS A 79 9.23 10.79 18.59
CA LYS A 79 10.60 10.82 18.03
C LYS A 79 10.69 11.38 16.61
N GLY A 80 9.55 11.70 15.98
CA GLY A 80 9.54 12.21 14.61
C GLY A 80 9.99 11.21 13.56
N THR A 81 9.74 9.93 13.79
CA THR A 81 10.05 8.86 12.85
C THR A 81 8.97 8.81 11.77
N TRP A 82 9.33 9.09 10.53
CA TRP A 82 8.38 9.00 9.42
C TRP A 82 9.09 8.75 8.09
N VAL A 83 8.36 8.27 7.10
CA VAL A 83 8.85 8.11 5.74
C VAL A 83 8.18 9.16 4.86
N LYS A 84 9.02 9.96 4.21
CA LYS A 84 8.63 11.01 3.28
C LYS A 84 8.81 10.52 1.85
N VAL A 85 7.77 10.58 1.05
CA VAL A 85 7.83 10.44 -0.40
C VAL A 85 7.53 11.79 -1.02
N GLU A 86 8.47 12.32 -1.81
CA GLU A 86 8.32 13.63 -2.46
C GLU A 86 7.09 13.67 -3.36
N ASP A 87 6.41 14.81 -3.39
CA ASP A 87 5.20 14.97 -4.19
C ASP A 87 5.45 14.77 -5.69
N THR A 88 4.53 14.10 -6.31
CA THR A 88 4.38 14.01 -7.76
C THR A 88 2.91 14.00 -8.13
N LYS A 89 2.60 14.34 -9.39
CA LYS A 89 1.22 14.29 -9.88
C LYS A 89 0.56 12.91 -9.72
N MET A 90 1.36 11.83 -9.71
CA MET A 90 0.86 10.45 -9.55
C MET A 90 0.35 10.17 -8.14
N LEU A 91 0.80 10.92 -7.14
CA LEU A 91 0.38 10.80 -5.75
C LEU A 91 -0.92 11.57 -5.45
N ASN A 92 -1.38 12.42 -6.38
CA ASN A 92 -2.66 13.11 -6.29
C ASN A 92 -3.77 12.26 -6.92
N VAL A 93 -4.18 11.22 -6.21
CA VAL A 93 -5.16 10.23 -6.65
C VAL A 93 -6.58 10.61 -6.23
N ASP A 94 -7.55 10.52 -7.14
CA ASP A 94 -8.99 10.67 -6.83
C ASP A 94 -9.61 9.32 -6.45
N VAL A 95 -9.22 8.29 -7.17
CA VAL A 95 -9.61 6.91 -6.94
C VAL A 95 -8.36 6.15 -6.50
N PHE A 96 -8.45 5.39 -5.42
CA PHE A 96 -7.26 4.71 -4.92
C PHE A 96 -7.57 3.47 -4.08
N THR A 97 -6.54 2.66 -3.89
CA THR A 97 -6.41 1.66 -2.81
C THR A 97 -5.07 1.81 -2.15
N PHE A 98 -5.06 2.00 -0.85
CA PHE A 98 -3.88 1.94 0.02
C PHE A 98 -3.86 0.63 0.78
N MET A 99 -2.68 0.03 0.95
CA MET A 99 -2.48 -1.19 1.72
C MET A 99 -1.19 -1.10 2.54
N ALA A 100 -1.22 -1.61 3.77
CA ALA A 100 -0.02 -1.80 4.60
C ALA A 100 -0.24 -2.91 5.63
N TRP A 101 0.82 -3.60 6.03
CA TRP A 101 0.87 -4.37 7.24
C TRP A 101 1.32 -3.48 8.40
N VAL A 102 0.61 -3.55 9.53
CA VAL A 102 0.96 -2.81 10.74
C VAL A 102 0.96 -3.72 11.96
N ASN A 103 1.88 -3.47 12.88
CA ASN A 103 1.91 -4.08 14.21
C ASN A 103 2.13 -2.98 15.24
N VAL A 104 1.04 -2.33 15.64
CA VAL A 104 1.05 -1.15 16.52
C VAL A 104 0.91 -1.58 17.98
N GLU A 105 1.71 -1.02 18.85
CA GLU A 105 1.75 -1.36 20.27
C GLU A 105 0.54 -0.80 21.03
N ASP A 106 0.10 0.42 20.66
CA ASP A 106 -1.13 1.03 21.15
C ASP A 106 -1.67 2.07 20.17
N TRP A 107 -2.97 2.31 20.21
CA TRP A 107 -3.68 3.29 19.39
C TRP A 107 -4.13 4.54 20.19
N ASN A 108 -3.52 4.79 21.34
CA ASN A 108 -3.89 5.92 22.17
C ASN A 108 -3.57 7.24 21.48
N GLY A 109 -4.56 8.14 21.45
CA GLY A 109 -4.48 9.42 20.76
C GLY A 109 -4.58 9.28 19.24
N ILE A 110 -3.98 10.23 18.52
CA ILE A 110 -3.92 10.19 17.04
C ILE A 110 -2.65 9.46 16.64
N LYS A 111 -2.81 8.42 15.79
CA LYS A 111 -1.70 7.65 15.22
C LYS A 111 -1.88 7.56 13.72
N GLN A 112 -1.06 8.31 12.99
CA GLN A 112 -1.09 8.37 11.52
C GLN A 112 -0.40 7.14 10.92
N ILE A 113 -1.07 6.42 10.05
CA ILE A 113 -0.46 5.34 9.27
C ILE A 113 0.03 5.88 7.93
N VAL A 114 -0.83 6.59 7.22
CA VAL A 114 -0.51 7.25 5.96
C VAL A 114 -1.31 8.52 5.82
N GLY A 115 -0.75 9.51 5.15
CA GLY A 115 -1.46 10.74 4.84
C GLY A 115 -0.78 11.54 3.73
N LYS A 116 -1.59 12.35 3.06
CA LYS A 116 -1.16 13.41 2.16
C LYS A 116 -1.97 14.66 2.50
N SER A 117 -1.31 15.70 2.97
CA SER A 117 -1.95 16.93 3.42
C SER A 117 -2.34 17.84 2.23
N VAL A 118 -3.27 18.77 2.42
CA VAL A 118 -3.69 19.73 1.36
C VAL A 118 -3.22 21.17 1.62
N HIS A 119 -2.44 21.43 2.65
CA HIS A 119 -2.13 22.82 3.07
C HIS A 119 -0.72 23.04 3.61
N GLY A 120 0.31 22.56 2.91
CA GLY A 120 1.71 22.99 3.13
C GLY A 120 2.12 23.12 4.59
N GLY A 121 1.84 22.08 5.37
CA GLY A 121 2.09 22.09 6.80
C GLY A 121 0.91 21.56 7.61
N CYS A 122 1.16 21.29 8.87
CA CYS A 122 0.34 20.55 9.80
C CYS A 122 -1.05 21.15 10.14
N GLY A 123 -1.78 21.60 9.16
CA GLY A 123 -3.09 22.26 9.33
C GLY A 123 -4.28 21.31 9.56
N GLY A 124 -4.05 20.01 9.60
CA GLY A 124 -5.11 19.02 9.86
C GLY A 124 -6.14 18.88 8.75
N ARG A 125 -5.72 19.11 7.50
CA ARG A 125 -6.54 18.87 6.31
C ARG A 125 -5.79 17.94 5.38
N ASP A 126 -6.02 16.64 5.58
CA ASP A 126 -5.47 15.63 4.69
C ASP A 126 -6.24 15.62 3.37
N GLN A 127 -5.56 15.53 2.25
CA GLN A 127 -6.20 15.13 0.99
C GLN A 127 -6.86 13.78 1.20
N TYR A 128 -6.09 12.85 1.77
CA TYR A 128 -6.54 11.60 2.36
C TYR A 128 -5.59 11.18 3.48
N GLY A 129 -6.13 10.52 4.50
CA GLY A 129 -5.33 10.01 5.61
C GLY A 129 -6.01 8.86 6.33
N LEU A 130 -5.22 7.86 6.70
CA LEU A 130 -5.64 6.75 7.56
C LEU A 130 -4.94 6.85 8.92
N PHE A 131 -5.72 7.04 9.98
CA PHE A 131 -5.20 7.28 11.33
C PHE A 131 -6.19 6.89 12.42
N SER A 132 -5.71 6.73 13.66
CA SER A 132 -6.58 6.60 14.83
C SER A 132 -6.95 7.98 15.39
N GLU A 133 -8.20 8.15 15.82
CA GLU A 133 -8.66 9.33 16.56
C GLU A 133 -9.91 9.00 17.38
N GLY A 134 -9.92 9.41 18.66
CA GLY A 134 -11.09 9.22 19.53
C GLY A 134 -11.46 7.75 19.77
N GLY A 135 -10.48 6.85 19.81
CA GLY A 135 -10.72 5.42 19.99
C GLY A 135 -11.23 4.69 18.75
N ASN A 136 -11.13 5.31 17.59
CA ASN A 136 -11.55 4.72 16.30
C ASN A 136 -10.44 4.86 15.27
N MET A 137 -10.43 3.97 14.28
CA MET A 137 -9.69 4.15 13.04
C MET A 137 -10.51 4.98 12.07
N LYS A 138 -9.90 5.99 11.46
CA LYS A 138 -10.55 6.90 10.52
C LYS A 138 -9.82 6.94 9.19
N LEU A 139 -10.56 6.77 8.10
CA LEU A 139 -10.15 7.19 6.78
C LEU A 139 -10.78 8.56 6.52
N ARG A 140 -9.96 9.60 6.52
CA ARG A 140 -10.36 10.97 6.21
C ARG A 140 -10.06 11.32 4.78
N LEU A 141 -11.00 11.99 4.13
CA LEU A 141 -10.92 12.46 2.76
C LEU A 141 -11.39 13.91 2.69
N GLU A 142 -10.56 14.79 2.16
CA GLU A 142 -10.94 16.18 1.90
C GLU A 142 -11.26 16.34 0.42
N THR A 143 -12.54 16.51 0.10
CA THR A 143 -13.02 16.68 -1.27
C THR A 143 -13.41 18.12 -1.55
N GLU A 144 -13.71 18.43 -2.81
CA GLU A 144 -14.30 19.72 -3.21
C GLU A 144 -15.64 19.99 -2.50
N LYS A 145 -16.33 18.95 -2.03
CA LYS A 145 -17.60 19.03 -1.30
C LYS A 145 -17.45 19.03 0.23
N GLY A 146 -16.22 19.01 0.73
CA GLY A 146 -15.92 19.06 2.14
C GLY A 146 -15.22 17.80 2.65
N ARG A 147 -15.10 17.71 3.97
CA ARG A 147 -14.46 16.60 4.68
C ARG A 147 -15.44 15.45 4.85
N HIS A 148 -14.93 14.24 4.63
CA HIS A 148 -15.64 12.99 4.86
C HIS A 148 -14.76 12.06 5.69
N ASP A 149 -15.30 11.50 6.77
CA ASP A 149 -14.63 10.52 7.62
C ASP A 149 -15.39 9.19 7.53
N VAL A 150 -14.70 8.12 7.15
CA VAL A 150 -15.17 6.74 7.32
C VAL A 150 -14.53 6.20 8.59
N THR A 151 -15.35 5.65 9.50
CA THR A 151 -14.91 5.30 10.85
C THR A 151 -15.12 3.80 11.10
N ALA A 152 -14.09 3.14 11.61
CA ALA A 152 -14.10 1.74 12.02
C ALA A 152 -13.63 1.63 13.48
N GLU A 153 -13.91 0.49 14.11
CA GLU A 153 -13.29 0.15 15.40
C GLU A 153 -11.76 0.03 15.25
N ILE A 154 -11.04 0.31 16.33
CA ILE A 154 -9.57 0.15 16.36
C ILE A 154 -9.19 -1.32 16.12
N PRO A 155 -8.21 -1.61 15.24
CA PRO A 155 -7.72 -2.96 15.05
C PRO A 155 -6.91 -3.46 16.25
N GLU A 156 -6.68 -4.77 16.33
CA GLU A 156 -5.91 -5.39 17.40
C GLU A 156 -4.49 -4.80 17.51
N THR A 157 -4.00 -4.66 18.74
CA THR A 157 -2.64 -4.20 19.05
C THR A 157 -1.67 -5.37 19.19
N LYS A 158 -0.36 -5.09 19.02
CA LYS A 158 0.74 -6.05 19.21
C LYS A 158 0.63 -7.31 18.37
N LYS A 159 -0.12 -7.21 17.26
CA LYS A 159 -0.27 -8.23 16.24
C LYS A 159 -0.14 -7.60 14.87
N TRP A 160 0.27 -8.37 13.89
CA TRP A 160 0.21 -7.94 12.51
C TRP A 160 -1.24 -7.94 12.03
N VAL A 161 -1.71 -6.76 11.64
CA VAL A 161 -3.01 -6.54 11.00
C VAL A 161 -2.75 -5.93 9.63
N HIS A 162 -3.40 -6.44 8.61
CA HIS A 162 -3.37 -5.83 7.29
C HIS A 162 -4.45 -4.76 7.18
N LEU A 163 -4.03 -3.52 7.02
CA LEU A 163 -4.93 -2.40 6.78
C LEU A 163 -5.04 -2.14 5.29
N THR A 164 -6.28 -2.03 4.81
CA THR A 164 -6.56 -1.54 3.45
C THR A 164 -7.60 -0.45 3.55
N CYS A 165 -7.45 0.60 2.77
CA CYS A 165 -8.51 1.55 2.51
C CYS A 165 -8.61 1.86 1.02
N SER A 166 -9.82 2.11 0.55
CA SER A 166 -10.09 2.44 -0.84
C SER A 166 -11.11 3.59 -0.95
N ASN A 167 -11.04 4.31 -2.06
CA ASN A 167 -12.01 5.31 -2.45
C ASN A 167 -12.27 5.22 -3.95
N ASP A 168 -13.54 5.14 -4.37
CA ASP A 168 -13.94 5.11 -5.78
C ASP A 168 -14.43 6.48 -6.30
N GLY A 169 -14.32 7.52 -5.46
CA GLY A 169 -14.84 8.88 -5.75
C GLY A 169 -16.30 9.08 -5.35
N LYS A 170 -16.95 8.05 -4.79
CA LYS A 170 -18.35 8.09 -4.28
C LYS A 170 -18.45 7.45 -2.91
N GLU A 171 -17.81 6.31 -2.72
CA GLU A 171 -17.76 5.54 -1.49
C GLU A 171 -16.30 5.23 -1.12
N ALA A 172 -15.96 5.35 0.15
CA ALA A 172 -14.70 4.87 0.68
C ALA A 172 -14.94 3.73 1.66
N LYS A 173 -13.95 2.83 1.76
CA LYS A 173 -14.01 1.61 2.57
C LYS A 173 -12.74 1.40 3.36
N ILE A 174 -12.88 0.75 4.52
CA ILE A 174 -11.77 0.25 5.36
C ILE A 174 -11.90 -1.26 5.46
N PHE A 175 -10.76 -1.95 5.33
CA PHE A 175 -10.68 -3.41 5.47
C PHE A 175 -9.58 -3.76 6.47
N TYR A 176 -9.84 -4.79 7.31
CA TYR A 176 -8.84 -5.45 8.14
C TYR A 176 -8.70 -6.90 7.70
N ASP A 177 -7.46 -7.34 7.45
CA ASP A 177 -7.13 -8.68 6.99
C ASP A 177 -7.98 -9.13 5.78
N GLY A 178 -8.23 -8.18 4.87
CA GLY A 178 -9.00 -8.39 3.63
C GLY A 178 -10.52 -8.39 3.80
N LYS A 179 -11.05 -8.13 5.00
CA LYS A 179 -12.51 -8.06 5.26
C LYS A 179 -12.95 -6.61 5.43
N GLU A 180 -14.01 -6.19 4.75
CA GLU A 180 -14.64 -4.87 4.93
C GLU A 180 -15.13 -4.72 6.38
N VAL A 181 -14.69 -3.65 7.05
CA VAL A 181 -15.08 -3.32 8.43
C VAL A 181 -15.86 -2.02 8.53
N ALA A 182 -15.70 -1.12 7.55
CA ALA A 182 -16.46 0.12 7.46
C ALA A 182 -16.52 0.64 6.03
N LYS A 183 -17.58 1.41 5.73
CA LYS A 183 -17.72 2.18 4.50
C LYS A 183 -18.53 3.44 4.72
N GLY A 184 -18.37 4.42 3.83
CA GLY A 184 -19.10 5.67 3.89
C GLY A 184 -19.05 6.44 2.58
N ASN A 185 -20.03 7.32 2.37
CA ASN A 185 -20.08 8.15 1.19
C ASN A 185 -19.02 9.25 1.22
N THR A 186 -18.32 9.42 0.11
CA THR A 186 -17.24 10.41 -0.05
C THR A 186 -17.38 11.13 -1.39
N PRO A 187 -18.46 11.91 -1.57
CA PRO A 187 -18.75 12.53 -2.85
C PRO A 187 -17.77 13.66 -3.18
N GLY A 188 -17.45 13.77 -4.44
CA GLY A 188 -16.59 14.82 -5.00
C GLY A 188 -15.15 14.36 -5.21
N LYS A 189 -14.41 15.15 -6.00
CA LYS A 189 -12.98 14.89 -6.23
C LYS A 189 -12.18 15.29 -5.01
N LEU A 190 -11.11 14.56 -4.75
CA LEU A 190 -10.15 14.92 -3.72
C LEU A 190 -9.44 16.23 -4.07
N LYS A 191 -9.16 17.04 -3.07
CA LYS A 191 -8.36 18.25 -3.26
C LYS A 191 -6.92 17.87 -3.61
N VAL A 192 -6.34 18.59 -4.56
CA VAL A 192 -4.94 18.40 -4.96
C VAL A 192 -4.03 19.04 -3.91
N SER A 193 -2.87 18.42 -3.69
CA SER A 193 -1.85 18.89 -2.78
C SER A 193 -0.46 18.72 -3.39
N ASP A 194 0.45 19.64 -3.07
CA ASP A 194 1.89 19.57 -3.34
C ASP A 194 2.71 19.11 -2.12
N ASP A 195 2.03 18.77 -1.02
CA ASP A 195 2.66 18.19 0.14
C ASP A 195 3.17 16.76 -0.13
N PRO A 196 4.24 16.33 0.52
CA PRO A 196 4.74 14.97 0.40
C PRO A 196 3.72 13.95 0.89
N TRP A 197 3.81 12.73 0.37
CA TRP A 197 3.11 11.58 0.91
C TRP A 197 3.88 11.06 2.12
N ALA A 198 3.19 10.92 3.25
CA ALA A 198 3.79 10.62 4.55
C ALA A 198 3.31 9.27 5.10
N ILE A 199 4.23 8.48 5.66
CA ILE A 199 3.93 7.25 6.38
C ILE A 199 4.41 7.40 7.82
N GLY A 200 3.54 7.11 8.77
CA GLY A 200 3.84 7.14 10.21
C GLY A 200 3.72 8.50 10.87
N GLN A 201 3.55 9.58 10.13
CA GLN A 201 3.41 10.91 10.70
C GLN A 201 2.53 11.80 9.83
N ASP A 202 1.81 12.72 10.47
CA ASP A 202 1.20 13.88 9.83
C ASP A 202 2.08 15.09 10.11
N CYS A 203 2.80 15.54 9.09
CA CYS A 203 3.71 16.69 9.16
C CYS A 203 4.67 16.61 10.36
N GLU A 204 4.82 17.73 11.10
CA GLU A 204 5.76 17.86 12.24
C GLU A 204 5.19 17.41 13.58
N ARG A 205 4.02 16.74 13.62
CA ARG A 205 3.37 16.33 14.87
C ARG A 205 3.93 15.01 15.38
N LEU A 206 5.03 15.09 16.13
CA LEU A 206 5.79 13.94 16.66
C LEU A 206 4.93 12.92 17.42
N ASN A 207 3.86 13.36 18.07
CA ASN A 207 2.98 12.50 18.85
C ASN A 207 2.00 11.69 17.99
N TYR A 208 1.84 12.03 16.71
CA TYR A 208 0.96 11.30 15.78
C TYR A 208 1.64 10.07 15.18
N VAL A 209 2.92 9.91 15.40
CA VAL A 209 3.65 8.72 15.02
C VAL A 209 3.16 7.51 15.81
N PRO A 210 2.82 6.38 15.21
CA PRO A 210 2.53 5.16 15.96
C PRO A 210 3.81 4.61 16.61
N THR A 211 3.68 3.91 17.73
CA THR A 211 4.76 3.05 18.22
C THR A 211 4.48 1.64 17.72
N GLY A 212 5.39 1.10 16.91
CA GLY A 212 5.19 -0.20 16.30
C GLY A 212 5.93 -0.38 14.98
N LEU A 213 5.49 -1.35 14.20
CA LEU A 213 6.05 -1.74 12.92
C LEU A 213 5.08 -1.44 11.79
N ILE A 214 5.61 -0.94 10.69
CA ILE A 214 4.88 -0.80 9.41
C ILE A 214 5.69 -1.52 8.34
N ASP A 215 4.99 -2.22 7.43
CA ASP A 215 5.58 -3.05 6.42
C ASP A 215 4.71 -3.08 5.15
N GLU A 216 5.31 -3.34 3.99
CA GLU A 216 4.60 -3.61 2.74
C GLU A 216 3.61 -2.51 2.31
N VAL A 217 4.05 -1.27 2.33
CA VAL A 217 3.21 -0.09 2.04
C VAL A 217 3.01 0.07 0.55
N ARG A 218 1.75 0.11 0.11
CA ARG A 218 1.38 0.14 -1.31
C ARG A 218 0.25 1.13 -1.57
N LEU A 219 0.30 1.79 -2.72
CA LEU A 219 -0.75 2.69 -3.22
C LEU A 219 -1.04 2.39 -4.69
N TRP A 220 -2.31 2.17 -5.00
CA TRP A 220 -2.83 2.09 -6.37
C TRP A 220 -3.71 3.29 -6.69
N ASN A 221 -3.73 3.72 -7.95
CA ASN A 221 -4.66 4.72 -8.48
C ASN A 221 -5.96 4.10 -9.02
N ARG A 222 -6.36 2.97 -8.47
CA ARG A 222 -7.62 2.27 -8.73
C ARG A 222 -8.15 1.59 -7.48
N VAL A 223 -9.43 1.23 -7.51
CA VAL A 223 -9.99 0.33 -6.48
C VAL A 223 -9.60 -1.11 -6.81
N LEU A 224 -9.06 -1.79 -5.81
CA LEU A 224 -8.83 -3.24 -5.86
C LEU A 224 -10.11 -3.98 -5.44
N GLU A 225 -10.39 -5.08 -6.13
CA GLU A 225 -11.44 -6.00 -5.70
C GLU A 225 -11.01 -6.75 -4.42
N GLU A 226 -11.96 -7.23 -3.63
CA GLU A 226 -11.68 -7.98 -2.39
C GLU A 226 -10.78 -9.20 -2.63
N LYS A 227 -10.94 -9.86 -3.78
CA LYS A 227 -10.08 -10.98 -4.18
C LYS A 227 -8.63 -10.53 -4.43
N GLU A 228 -8.43 -9.35 -5.04
CA GLU A 228 -7.10 -8.76 -5.23
C GLU A 228 -6.48 -8.40 -3.88
N ILE A 229 -7.23 -7.72 -3.00
CA ILE A 229 -6.80 -7.39 -1.64
C ILE A 229 -6.36 -8.67 -0.91
N SER A 230 -7.21 -9.71 -0.90
CA SER A 230 -6.93 -10.99 -0.24
C SER A 230 -5.73 -11.74 -0.82
N THR A 231 -5.41 -11.51 -2.09
CA THR A 231 -4.25 -12.08 -2.76
C THR A 231 -2.99 -11.27 -2.46
N TYR A 232 -3.05 -9.94 -2.67
CA TYR A 232 -1.88 -9.08 -2.59
C TYR A 232 -1.37 -8.89 -1.16
N MET A 233 -2.25 -8.94 -0.15
CA MET A 233 -1.83 -8.90 1.25
C MET A 233 -0.95 -10.09 1.68
N LYS A 234 -0.96 -11.20 0.92
CA LYS A 234 -0.17 -12.41 1.20
C LYS A 234 1.17 -12.44 0.46
N MET A 235 1.46 -11.41 -0.35
CA MET A 235 2.66 -11.32 -1.17
C MET A 235 3.61 -10.29 -0.58
N GLY A 236 4.84 -10.69 -0.25
CA GLY A 236 5.94 -9.78 -0.02
C GLY A 236 6.61 -9.34 -1.33
N ALA A 237 7.63 -8.46 -1.24
CA ALA A 237 8.31 -7.91 -2.41
C ALA A 237 8.89 -8.98 -3.33
N LYS A 238 9.43 -10.05 -2.77
CA LYS A 238 10.03 -11.14 -3.53
C LYS A 238 9.01 -11.80 -4.47
N GLU A 239 7.83 -12.14 -3.95
CA GLU A 239 6.76 -12.77 -4.74
C GLU A 239 6.17 -11.78 -5.74
N ALA A 240 5.86 -10.56 -5.30
CA ALA A 240 5.26 -9.53 -6.13
C ALA A 240 6.15 -9.15 -7.34
N LEU A 241 7.48 -9.04 -7.12
CA LEU A 241 8.44 -8.68 -8.16
C LEU A 241 8.81 -9.87 -9.07
N ALA A 242 8.87 -11.11 -8.54
CA ALA A 242 9.10 -12.32 -9.35
C ALA A 242 8.00 -12.50 -10.40
N VAL A 243 6.76 -12.31 -9.98
CA VAL A 243 5.59 -12.36 -10.88
C VAL A 243 5.72 -11.32 -12.01
N ASN A 244 6.22 -10.11 -11.73
CA ASN A 244 6.44 -9.05 -12.72
C ASN A 244 7.55 -9.40 -13.73
N ALA A 245 8.63 -10.05 -13.30
CA ALA A 245 9.74 -10.45 -14.17
C ALA A 245 9.32 -11.51 -15.21
N GLU A 246 8.54 -12.50 -14.80
CA GLU A 246 8.03 -13.55 -15.70
C GLU A 246 7.09 -12.98 -16.77
N THR A 247 6.25 -11.99 -16.40
CA THR A 247 5.34 -11.34 -17.35
C THR A 247 6.10 -10.56 -18.42
N LYS A 248 7.14 -9.80 -18.03
CA LYS A 248 7.99 -9.07 -18.98
C LYS A 248 8.67 -10.01 -19.97
N LEU A 249 9.16 -11.16 -19.51
CA LEU A 249 9.79 -12.17 -20.38
C LEU A 249 8.78 -12.77 -21.36
N SER A 250 7.57 -13.13 -20.90
CA SER A 250 6.54 -13.71 -21.77
C SER A 250 6.06 -12.75 -22.86
N VAL A 251 5.92 -11.46 -22.57
CA VAL A 251 5.56 -10.42 -23.55
C VAL A 251 6.69 -10.21 -24.57
N VAL A 252 7.95 -10.19 -24.14
CA VAL A 252 9.10 -10.08 -25.04
C VAL A 252 9.15 -11.28 -25.99
N TRP A 253 8.96 -12.50 -25.50
CA TRP A 253 8.91 -13.71 -26.34
C TRP A 253 7.71 -13.74 -27.29
N ALA A 254 6.55 -13.28 -26.89
CA ALA A 254 5.39 -13.14 -27.76
C ALA A 254 5.66 -12.16 -28.91
N ASN A 255 6.24 -10.99 -28.62
CA ASN A 255 6.58 -9.98 -29.62
C ASN A 255 7.71 -10.42 -30.58
N ILE A 256 8.62 -11.29 -30.13
CA ILE A 256 9.65 -11.87 -31.00
C ILE A 256 9.01 -12.87 -31.99
N ARG A 257 8.08 -13.73 -31.53
CA ARG A 257 7.41 -14.73 -32.39
C ARG A 257 6.50 -14.10 -33.44
N THR A 258 6.00 -12.90 -33.27
CA THR A 258 5.14 -12.21 -34.24
C THR A 258 5.95 -11.46 -35.32
N ARG A 259 7.28 -11.44 -35.23
CA ARG A 259 8.19 -10.78 -36.19
C ARG A 259 8.87 -11.75 -37.17
N PHE A 260 8.59 -13.03 -37.06
CA PHE A 260 9.01 -14.11 -37.95
C PHE A 260 7.80 -14.90 -38.46
#